data_d6d76cd06931e95e5fe43ccc6e8cc423
#
_entry.id   d6d76cd06931e95e5fe43ccc6e8cc423
#
_cell.length_a   1.000
_cell.length_b   1.000
_cell.length_c   1.000
_cell.angle_alpha   90.00
_cell.angle_beta   90.00
_cell.angle_gamma   90.00
#
_symmetry.space_group_name_H-M   'P 1'
#
loop_
_entity.id
_entity.type
_entity.pdbx_description
1 polymer ?
#
loop_
_entity_poly.entity_id
_entity_poly.type
_entity_poly.pdbx_seq_one_letter_code
_entity_poly.pdbx_strand_id
1 'polypeptide(L)'
;MKNIISYIFLTLTLILGCAFAVQAAETEHKPADIPGLTFDHSMDLSYAKEFNVDYYNDGYALLTIDQEGQFLVVPEGRKAPEGLDPDIAVLQQPINNIYLVATSAMDLFRAIDGIDSIKLSGTKEDGWYIQEAKDAMEQKKMIYAGKYSAPDYELILNEGCDLAIESTMIHHNPEVQEKLEQFGIPVMVERSSYESHPLGRTEWMKLYAVLLGKEDVAEKVFKEQTDKLDKVLTADKTDKTVAFFYINSVGAVNIRKSGDYVSEMISLAGGNYVPEDTGVNDNALSTMNMQMEEFYAKAKDADYIIYNSTIDGELKTIDELLSKSKLLADFKTVKNGNVWCTGKNLFQETTGLGTMIEDIHTMLTTDDDFLDELTYMHKLK
;
A
#
# COMPACT_ATOMS: atom_id res chain seq x y z
N MET A 1 -37.52 7.87 77.78
CA MET A 1 -37.22 9.30 77.67
C MET A 1 -36.42 9.50 76.38
N LYS A 2 -36.95 10.30 75.52
CA LYS A 2 -36.45 10.93 74.29
C LYS A 2 -35.80 10.02 73.21
N ASN A 3 -36.65 9.75 72.20
CA ASN A 3 -36.34 9.31 70.85
C ASN A 3 -35.47 10.35 70.14
N ILE A 4 -34.43 9.89 69.40
CA ILE A 4 -33.82 10.66 68.32
C ILE A 4 -33.87 9.75 67.09
N ILE A 5 -34.77 10.13 66.19
CA ILE A 5 -34.90 9.54 64.85
C ILE A 5 -33.84 10.23 63.98
N SER A 6 -32.88 9.47 63.51
CA SER A 6 -31.89 9.95 62.55
C SER A 6 -32.40 9.67 61.16
N TYR A 7 -32.67 10.74 60.39
CA TYR A 7 -33.00 10.68 58.98
C TYR A 7 -31.70 10.47 58.15
N ILE A 8 -31.58 9.32 57.52
CA ILE A 8 -30.57 9.09 56.51
C ILE A 8 -31.14 9.61 55.18
N PHE A 9 -30.66 10.76 54.74
CA PHE A 9 -30.88 11.25 53.38
C PHE A 9 -29.97 10.44 52.43
N LEU A 10 -30.59 9.60 51.63
CA LEU A 10 -29.95 8.88 50.53
C LEU A 10 -29.89 9.85 49.34
N THR A 11 -28.78 10.57 49.15
CA THR A 11 -28.54 11.34 47.95
C THR A 11 -28.07 10.36 46.84
N LEU A 12 -28.98 10.04 45.94
CA LEU A 12 -28.69 9.33 44.72
C LEU A 12 -28.02 10.30 43.73
N THR A 13 -26.70 10.30 43.68
CA THR A 13 -25.96 11.09 42.69
C THR A 13 -26.01 10.33 41.39
N LEU A 14 -26.86 10.80 40.45
CA LEU A 14 -26.92 10.36 39.09
C LEU A 14 -25.66 10.87 38.37
N ILE A 15 -24.63 10.06 38.25
CA ILE A 15 -23.48 10.34 37.39
C ILE A 15 -23.92 10.05 35.96
N LEU A 16 -24.35 11.10 35.27
CA LEU A 16 -24.51 11.07 33.81
C LEU A 16 -23.10 11.04 33.23
N GLY A 17 -22.63 9.84 32.91
CA GLY A 17 -21.42 9.63 32.13
C GLY A 17 -21.69 10.13 30.70
N CYS A 18 -21.32 11.39 30.41
CA CYS A 18 -21.12 11.83 29.04
C CYS A 18 -19.90 11.09 28.50
N ALA A 19 -20.13 9.97 27.85
CA ALA A 19 -19.17 9.42 26.92
C ALA A 19 -19.04 10.45 25.78
N PHE A 20 -18.05 11.32 25.86
CA PHE A 20 -17.57 12.03 24.70
C PHE A 20 -16.94 10.96 23.79
N ALA A 21 -17.70 10.45 22.83
CA ALA A 21 -17.13 9.88 21.65
C ALA A 21 -16.36 11.06 20.99
N VAL A 22 -15.04 11.05 21.12
CA VAL A 22 -14.18 11.83 20.25
C VAL A 22 -14.32 11.13 18.88
N GLN A 23 -15.33 11.55 18.15
CA GLN A 23 -15.44 11.32 16.74
C GLN A 23 -14.32 12.19 16.17
N ALA A 24 -13.22 11.59 15.71
CA ALA A 24 -12.28 12.28 14.85
C ALA A 24 -13.13 12.88 13.75
N ALA A 25 -13.26 14.19 13.71
CA ALA A 25 -13.91 14.88 12.62
C ALA A 25 -13.02 14.55 11.41
N GLU A 26 -13.51 13.70 10.51
CA GLU A 26 -12.97 13.64 9.16
C GLU A 26 -13.05 15.09 8.66
N THR A 27 -11.89 15.71 8.47
CA THR A 27 -11.84 17.04 7.87
C THR A 27 -12.36 16.87 6.46
N GLU A 28 -13.58 17.35 6.23
CA GLU A 28 -14.22 17.35 4.93
C GLU A 28 -13.25 17.98 3.91
N HIS A 29 -12.85 17.21 2.89
CA HIS A 29 -11.95 17.69 1.87
C HIS A 29 -12.54 18.95 1.22
N LYS A 30 -11.75 20.03 1.17
CA LYS A 30 -12.16 21.28 0.56
C LYS A 30 -11.31 21.52 -0.69
N PRO A 31 -11.91 21.58 -1.89
CA PRO A 31 -11.19 21.91 -3.12
C PRO A 31 -10.43 23.21 -3.04
N ALA A 32 -9.24 23.25 -3.63
CA ALA A 32 -8.45 24.47 -3.68
C ALA A 32 -9.07 25.48 -4.67
N ASP A 33 -8.93 26.77 -4.34
CA ASP A 33 -9.30 27.86 -5.26
C ASP A 33 -8.13 28.11 -6.23
N ILE A 34 -8.30 27.70 -7.50
CA ILE A 34 -7.30 27.87 -8.53
C ILE A 34 -7.65 29.09 -9.39
N PRO A 35 -6.77 30.10 -9.52
CA PRO A 35 -7.05 31.32 -10.27
C PRO A 35 -7.52 31.03 -11.71
N GLY A 36 -8.68 31.54 -12.07
CA GLY A 36 -9.23 31.40 -13.43
C GLY A 36 -9.86 30.05 -13.75
N LEU A 37 -9.86 29.09 -12.80
CA LEU A 37 -10.56 27.82 -12.94
C LEU A 37 -11.81 27.78 -12.04
N THR A 38 -12.79 27.00 -12.47
CA THR A 38 -14.02 26.74 -11.71
C THR A 38 -14.02 25.27 -11.32
N PHE A 39 -14.12 24.99 -10.02
CA PHE A 39 -14.27 23.63 -9.51
C PHE A 39 -15.53 22.97 -10.09
N ASP A 40 -15.42 21.72 -10.49
CA ASP A 40 -16.49 20.91 -11.01
C ASP A 40 -16.91 19.83 -9.98
N HIS A 41 -16.03 18.86 -9.72
CA HIS A 41 -16.25 17.79 -8.75
C HIS A 41 -14.92 17.22 -8.24
N SER A 42 -14.97 16.49 -7.14
CA SER A 42 -13.84 15.66 -6.66
C SER A 42 -14.02 14.22 -7.12
N MET A 43 -12.90 13.51 -7.32
CA MET A 43 -12.90 12.08 -7.59
C MET A 43 -13.54 11.31 -6.43
N ASP A 44 -14.43 10.36 -6.76
CA ASP A 44 -15.01 9.45 -5.75
C ASP A 44 -13.99 8.35 -5.42
N LEU A 45 -13.51 8.34 -4.18
CA LEU A 45 -12.55 7.36 -3.65
C LEU A 45 -13.26 6.51 -2.61
N SER A 46 -13.21 5.19 -2.80
CA SER A 46 -13.88 4.24 -1.91
C SER A 46 -13.00 3.79 -0.74
N TYR A 47 -11.69 3.71 -0.93
CA TYR A 47 -10.76 3.15 0.03
C TYR A 47 -9.50 3.99 0.27
N ALA A 48 -8.99 4.66 -0.78
CA ALA A 48 -7.80 5.48 -0.69
C ALA A 48 -8.04 6.72 0.18
N LYS A 49 -7.03 7.09 0.99
CA LYS A 49 -7.07 8.23 1.92
C LYS A 49 -5.84 9.12 1.81
N GLU A 50 -4.80 8.67 1.15
CA GLU A 50 -3.52 9.36 1.05
C GLU A 50 -3.44 10.31 -0.15
N PHE A 51 -4.51 10.41 -0.97
CA PHE A 51 -4.61 11.39 -2.05
C PHE A 51 -6.06 11.84 -2.29
N ASN A 52 -6.19 12.97 -2.99
CA ASN A 52 -7.44 13.48 -3.53
C ASN A 52 -7.21 14.00 -4.95
N VAL A 53 -8.28 14.03 -5.76
CA VAL A 53 -8.28 14.64 -7.10
C VAL A 53 -9.49 15.55 -7.22
N ASP A 54 -9.24 16.83 -7.52
CA ASP A 54 -10.28 17.82 -7.79
C ASP A 54 -10.26 18.18 -9.27
N TYR A 55 -11.39 18.03 -9.93
CA TYR A 55 -11.55 18.39 -11.34
C TYR A 55 -12.10 19.80 -11.47
N TYR A 56 -11.59 20.50 -12.49
CA TYR A 56 -12.00 21.86 -12.83
C TYR A 56 -12.46 21.91 -14.30
N ASN A 57 -13.13 23.04 -14.65
CA ASN A 57 -13.53 23.26 -16.04
C ASN A 57 -12.36 23.08 -17.02
N ASP A 58 -12.70 22.81 -18.29
CA ASP A 58 -11.74 22.63 -19.38
C ASP A 58 -10.76 21.46 -19.22
N GLY A 59 -11.03 20.51 -18.30
CA GLY A 59 -10.28 19.28 -18.11
C GLY A 59 -9.05 19.40 -17.20
N TYR A 60 -8.88 20.52 -16.48
CA TYR A 60 -7.82 20.61 -15.46
C TYR A 60 -8.15 19.73 -14.26
N ALA A 61 -7.12 19.16 -13.66
CA ALA A 61 -7.25 18.38 -12.42
C ALA A 61 -6.13 18.73 -11.43
N LEU A 62 -6.49 18.92 -10.16
CA LEU A 62 -5.53 19.11 -9.09
C LEU A 62 -5.42 17.80 -8.30
N LEU A 63 -4.22 17.22 -8.30
CA LEU A 63 -3.87 16.09 -7.47
C LEU A 63 -3.31 16.60 -6.16
N THR A 64 -3.84 16.16 -5.03
CA THR A 64 -3.29 16.45 -3.71
C THR A 64 -2.84 15.13 -3.08
N ILE A 65 -1.57 15.01 -2.75
CA ILE A 65 -1.02 13.85 -2.03
C ILE A 65 -0.75 14.28 -0.60
N ASP A 66 -1.28 13.54 0.35
CA ASP A 66 -1.18 13.90 1.77
C ASP A 66 0.28 14.07 2.19
N GLN A 67 0.59 15.19 2.84
CA GLN A 67 1.92 15.60 3.31
C GLN A 67 3.02 15.78 2.23
N GLU A 68 2.71 15.51 0.94
CA GLU A 68 3.74 15.52 -0.13
C GLU A 68 3.56 16.67 -1.13
N GLY A 69 2.34 17.21 -1.28
CA GLY A 69 2.12 18.37 -2.11
C GLY A 69 0.99 18.28 -3.11
N GLN A 70 0.94 19.28 -3.99
CA GLN A 70 -0.13 19.45 -4.97
C GLN A 70 0.43 19.56 -6.40
N PHE A 71 -0.28 18.95 -7.35
CA PHE A 71 0.12 18.85 -8.73
C PHE A 71 -1.06 19.21 -9.63
N LEU A 72 -0.95 20.31 -10.36
CA LEU A 72 -1.97 20.69 -11.33
C LEU A 72 -1.69 20.03 -12.70
N VAL A 73 -2.54 19.10 -13.07
CA VAL A 73 -2.52 18.50 -14.41
C VAL A 73 -3.17 19.47 -15.38
N VAL A 74 -2.39 19.94 -16.35
CA VAL A 74 -2.82 20.86 -17.39
C VAL A 74 -3.06 20.07 -18.67
N PRO A 75 -4.28 20.09 -19.23
CA PRO A 75 -4.60 19.36 -20.44
C PRO A 75 -3.74 19.78 -21.64
N GLU A 76 -3.55 18.85 -22.58
CA GLU A 76 -2.85 19.14 -23.83
C GLU A 76 -3.47 20.34 -24.56
N GLY A 77 -2.61 21.26 -25.01
CA GLY A 77 -3.03 22.49 -25.70
C GLY A 77 -3.55 23.61 -24.82
N ARG A 78 -3.66 23.38 -23.49
CA ARG A 78 -3.97 24.39 -22.49
C ARG A 78 -2.68 24.93 -21.84
N LYS A 79 -2.79 26.01 -21.08
CA LYS A 79 -1.68 26.62 -20.32
C LYS A 79 -2.02 26.64 -18.84
N ALA A 80 -1.00 26.57 -18.00
CA ALA A 80 -1.19 26.78 -16.56
C ALA A 80 -1.83 28.17 -16.32
N PRO A 81 -2.73 28.29 -15.33
CA PRO A 81 -3.34 29.56 -14.95
C PRO A 81 -2.30 30.58 -14.51
N GLU A 82 -2.52 31.87 -14.84
CA GLU A 82 -1.71 32.95 -14.31
C GLU A 82 -2.02 33.16 -12.81
N GLY A 83 -0.98 33.35 -12.01
CA GLY A 83 -1.13 33.56 -10.56
C GLY A 83 -1.36 32.27 -9.77
N LEU A 84 -1.04 31.10 -10.34
CA LEU A 84 -1.03 29.83 -9.62
C LEU A 84 -0.09 29.94 -8.41
N ASP A 85 -0.49 29.30 -7.32
CA ASP A 85 0.35 29.18 -6.12
C ASP A 85 1.68 28.50 -6.51
N PRO A 86 2.84 29.09 -6.17
CA PRO A 86 4.14 28.53 -6.51
C PRO A 86 4.41 27.14 -5.86
N ASP A 87 3.68 26.79 -4.82
CA ASP A 87 3.79 25.48 -4.17
C ASP A 87 3.02 24.38 -4.94
N ILE A 88 2.23 24.74 -5.97
CA ILE A 88 1.57 23.79 -6.86
C ILE A 88 2.47 23.49 -8.06
N ALA A 89 2.93 22.25 -8.16
CA ALA A 89 3.70 21.81 -9.31
C ALA A 89 2.80 21.66 -10.55
N VAL A 90 3.28 22.06 -11.72
CA VAL A 90 2.53 21.98 -12.98
C VAL A 90 2.95 20.73 -13.76
N LEU A 91 1.98 19.90 -14.10
CA LEU A 91 2.15 18.70 -14.93
C LEU A 91 1.45 18.93 -16.28
N GLN A 92 2.22 19.23 -17.31
CA GLN A 92 1.68 19.48 -18.64
C GLN A 92 1.48 18.19 -19.42
N GLN A 93 0.25 17.87 -19.81
CA GLN A 93 -0.01 16.76 -20.72
C GLN A 93 0.45 17.08 -22.17
N PRO A 94 0.87 16.06 -22.96
CA PRO A 94 0.96 14.64 -22.58
C PRO A 94 2.20 14.34 -21.72
N ILE A 95 2.05 13.45 -20.74
CA ILE A 95 3.13 12.99 -19.86
C ILE A 95 3.60 11.62 -20.40
N ASN A 96 4.80 11.57 -20.99
CA ASN A 96 5.30 10.41 -21.73
C ASN A 96 6.70 9.95 -21.29
N ASN A 97 7.41 10.75 -20.49
CA ASN A 97 8.78 10.48 -20.07
C ASN A 97 8.89 10.46 -18.55
N ILE A 98 8.16 9.54 -17.92
CA ILE A 98 8.18 9.38 -16.46
C ILE A 98 9.46 8.66 -16.02
N TYR A 99 10.12 9.19 -14.98
CA TYR A 99 11.12 8.48 -14.20
C TYR A 99 10.42 7.82 -13.00
N LEU A 100 10.23 6.49 -13.08
CA LEU A 100 9.54 5.73 -12.04
C LEU A 100 10.54 5.03 -11.11
N VAL A 101 10.52 5.42 -9.84
CA VAL A 101 11.35 4.87 -8.77
C VAL A 101 10.53 4.05 -7.78
N ALA A 102 9.29 4.46 -7.54
CA ALA A 102 8.33 3.72 -6.70
C ALA A 102 7.93 2.40 -7.36
N THR A 103 8.48 1.28 -6.90
CA THR A 103 8.25 -0.04 -7.51
C THR A 103 6.80 -0.51 -7.42
N SER A 104 6.06 -0.09 -6.39
CA SER A 104 4.63 -0.39 -6.20
C SER A 104 3.74 0.23 -7.28
N ALA A 105 4.16 1.34 -7.89
CA ALA A 105 3.38 2.04 -8.89
C ALA A 105 3.44 1.38 -10.29
N MET A 106 4.48 0.60 -10.59
CA MET A 106 4.64 -0.02 -11.92
C MET A 106 3.42 -0.85 -12.33
N ASP A 107 2.89 -1.65 -11.41
CA ASP A 107 1.73 -2.48 -11.68
C ASP A 107 0.44 -1.67 -11.85
N LEU A 108 0.33 -0.54 -11.17
CA LEU A 108 -0.79 0.39 -11.32
C LEU A 108 -0.76 1.05 -12.71
N PHE A 109 0.43 1.40 -13.22
CA PHE A 109 0.59 1.85 -14.62
C PHE A 109 0.30 0.72 -15.61
N ARG A 110 0.77 -0.50 -15.36
CA ARG A 110 0.47 -1.67 -16.20
C ARG A 110 -1.05 -1.89 -16.31
N ALA A 111 -1.76 -1.81 -15.20
CA ALA A 111 -3.19 -2.06 -15.15
C ALA A 111 -4.03 -1.08 -15.98
N ILE A 112 -3.53 0.13 -16.20
CA ILE A 112 -4.17 1.14 -17.03
C ILE A 112 -3.52 1.28 -18.42
N ASP A 113 -2.78 0.27 -18.88
CA ASP A 113 -2.03 0.29 -20.15
C ASP A 113 -1.07 1.51 -20.24
N GLY A 114 -0.45 1.90 -19.13
CA GLY A 114 0.36 3.10 -18.97
C GLY A 114 1.88 2.88 -19.01
N ILE A 115 2.39 1.65 -19.16
CA ILE A 115 3.85 1.36 -19.14
C ILE A 115 4.63 2.16 -20.18
N ASP A 116 4.06 2.39 -21.34
CA ASP A 116 4.72 3.14 -22.41
C ASP A 116 5.00 4.61 -22.04
N SER A 117 4.36 5.16 -21.01
CA SER A 117 4.66 6.50 -20.47
C SER A 117 5.89 6.52 -19.55
N ILE A 118 6.37 5.33 -19.11
CA ILE A 118 7.53 5.21 -18.23
C ILE A 118 8.79 5.02 -19.08
N LYS A 119 9.54 6.10 -19.24
CA LYS A 119 10.78 6.10 -20.03
C LYS A 119 11.99 5.66 -19.21
N LEU A 120 11.98 5.95 -17.92
CA LEU A 120 13.11 5.80 -17.02
C LEU A 120 12.69 5.02 -15.79
N SER A 121 13.53 4.06 -15.37
CA SER A 121 13.26 3.19 -14.23
C SER A 121 14.32 3.36 -13.14
N GLY A 122 13.87 3.45 -11.89
CA GLY A 122 14.74 3.39 -10.68
C GLY A 122 15.18 1.96 -10.32
N THR A 123 14.61 0.95 -10.98
CA THR A 123 14.88 -0.47 -10.76
C THR A 123 15.46 -1.08 -12.04
N LYS A 124 16.46 -1.94 -11.88
CA LYS A 124 17.05 -2.69 -13.00
C LYS A 124 16.10 -3.78 -13.49
N GLU A 125 16.32 -4.27 -14.72
CA GLU A 125 15.51 -5.32 -15.34
C GLU A 125 15.37 -6.58 -14.46
N ASP A 126 16.48 -7.05 -13.88
CA ASP A 126 16.51 -8.23 -13.02
C ASP A 126 15.81 -8.04 -11.66
N GLY A 127 15.51 -6.79 -11.28
CA GLY A 127 14.75 -6.44 -10.09
C GLY A 127 13.24 -6.39 -10.30
N TRP A 128 12.75 -6.48 -11.54
CA TRP A 128 11.33 -6.49 -11.84
C TRP A 128 10.77 -7.92 -11.83
N TYR A 129 9.54 -8.08 -11.33
CA TYR A 129 8.72 -9.29 -11.43
C TYR A 129 7.55 -9.10 -12.40
N ILE A 130 7.27 -7.88 -12.80
CA ILE A 130 6.27 -7.52 -13.81
C ILE A 130 6.89 -7.73 -15.20
N GLN A 131 6.33 -8.67 -15.98
CA GLN A 131 6.91 -9.08 -17.25
C GLN A 131 6.93 -7.94 -18.26
N GLU A 132 5.87 -7.15 -18.34
CA GLU A 132 5.76 -6.01 -19.26
C GLU A 132 6.85 -4.94 -19.00
N ALA A 133 7.25 -4.76 -17.73
CA ALA A 133 8.36 -3.86 -17.39
C ALA A 133 9.71 -4.42 -17.87
N LYS A 134 9.95 -5.74 -17.73
CA LYS A 134 11.14 -6.42 -18.28
C LYS A 134 11.19 -6.29 -19.78
N ASP A 135 10.08 -6.62 -20.46
CA ASP A 135 9.98 -6.54 -21.92
C ASP A 135 10.26 -5.13 -22.44
N ALA A 136 9.76 -4.10 -21.73
CA ALA A 136 10.03 -2.70 -22.08
C ALA A 136 11.52 -2.36 -21.93
N MET A 137 12.19 -2.88 -20.90
CA MET A 137 13.63 -2.68 -20.69
C MET A 137 14.48 -3.45 -21.70
N GLU A 138 14.17 -4.70 -21.99
CA GLU A 138 14.83 -5.53 -23.04
C GLU A 138 14.73 -4.86 -24.41
N GLN A 139 13.55 -4.28 -24.72
CA GLN A 139 13.31 -3.54 -25.96
C GLN A 139 13.92 -2.14 -25.96
N LYS A 140 14.55 -1.70 -24.86
CA LYS A 140 15.10 -0.36 -24.66
C LYS A 140 14.08 0.78 -24.78
N LYS A 141 12.80 0.48 -24.55
CA LYS A 141 11.74 1.47 -24.42
C LYS A 141 11.79 2.14 -23.05
N MET A 142 12.21 1.38 -22.03
CA MET A 142 12.46 1.84 -20.68
C MET A 142 13.94 1.62 -20.32
N ILE A 143 14.58 2.61 -19.68
CA ILE A 143 16.01 2.60 -19.40
C ILE A 143 16.23 2.75 -17.89
N TYR A 144 17.18 1.99 -17.31
CA TYR A 144 17.57 2.19 -15.92
C TYR A 144 18.32 3.50 -15.75
N ALA A 145 17.79 4.41 -14.92
CA ALA A 145 18.32 5.75 -14.69
C ALA A 145 18.81 5.98 -13.25
N GLY A 146 19.20 4.90 -12.56
CA GLY A 146 19.64 4.97 -11.16
C GLY A 146 18.50 4.77 -10.16
N LYS A 147 18.86 4.58 -8.89
CA LYS A 147 17.89 4.41 -7.78
C LYS A 147 17.64 5.74 -7.07
N TYR A 148 16.60 5.80 -6.21
CA TYR A 148 16.21 6.98 -5.42
C TYR A 148 17.37 7.76 -4.78
N SER A 149 18.43 7.08 -4.33
CA SER A 149 19.59 7.71 -3.64
C SER A 149 20.76 8.04 -4.56
N ALA A 150 20.70 7.67 -5.83
CA ALA A 150 21.76 7.88 -6.80
C ALA A 150 21.21 7.83 -8.23
N PRO A 151 20.36 8.80 -8.64
CA PRO A 151 19.85 8.89 -9.99
C PRO A 151 20.93 9.37 -10.97
N ASP A 152 20.82 8.96 -12.22
CA ASP A 152 21.63 9.47 -13.32
C ASP A 152 20.99 10.74 -13.87
N TYR A 153 21.33 11.88 -13.30
CA TYR A 153 20.76 13.18 -13.65
C TYR A 153 21.01 13.55 -15.10
N GLU A 154 22.17 13.18 -15.68
CA GLU A 154 22.48 13.47 -17.08
C GLU A 154 21.54 12.70 -18.00
N LEU A 155 21.34 11.43 -17.76
CA LEU A 155 20.40 10.61 -18.52
C LEU A 155 18.96 11.11 -18.36
N ILE A 156 18.53 11.42 -17.15
CA ILE A 156 17.17 11.91 -16.85
C ILE A 156 16.87 13.21 -17.61
N LEU A 157 17.83 14.14 -17.63
CA LEU A 157 17.70 15.39 -18.37
C LEU A 157 17.73 15.19 -19.89
N ASN A 158 18.63 14.32 -20.39
CA ASN A 158 18.77 14.05 -21.81
C ASN A 158 17.53 13.38 -22.43
N GLU A 159 16.84 12.52 -21.65
CA GLU A 159 15.60 11.88 -22.07
C GLU A 159 14.37 12.77 -21.89
N GLY A 160 14.53 13.99 -21.34
CA GLY A 160 13.46 14.97 -21.18
C GLY A 160 12.39 14.51 -20.21
N CYS A 161 12.78 14.14 -18.99
CA CYS A 161 11.86 13.66 -17.96
C CYS A 161 10.77 14.70 -17.64
N ASP A 162 9.50 14.29 -17.73
CA ASP A 162 8.33 15.14 -17.46
C ASP A 162 7.94 15.13 -15.98
N LEU A 163 8.17 13.99 -15.29
CA LEU A 163 7.76 13.74 -13.92
C LEU A 163 8.64 12.63 -13.32
N ALA A 164 9.16 12.85 -12.13
CA ALA A 164 9.75 11.80 -11.29
C ALA A 164 8.71 11.31 -10.28
N ILE A 165 8.47 9.99 -10.23
CA ILE A 165 7.60 9.36 -9.24
C ILE A 165 8.48 8.57 -8.28
N GLU A 166 8.70 9.15 -7.11
CA GLU A 166 9.56 8.62 -6.07
C GLU A 166 8.75 7.88 -5.00
N SER A 167 9.40 7.00 -4.26
CA SER A 167 8.83 6.45 -3.03
C SER A 167 9.23 7.31 -1.83
N THR A 168 8.58 7.12 -0.68
CA THR A 168 8.91 7.82 0.58
C THR A 168 10.36 7.56 1.06
N MET A 169 11.07 6.61 0.44
CA MET A 169 12.51 6.43 0.66
C MET A 169 13.33 7.66 0.27
N ILE A 170 12.80 8.53 -0.61
CA ILE A 170 13.46 9.78 -1.01
C ILE A 170 13.71 10.70 0.18
N HIS A 171 12.90 10.65 1.23
CA HIS A 171 13.07 11.44 2.44
C HIS A 171 14.38 11.15 3.20
N HIS A 172 15.02 10.01 2.92
CA HIS A 172 16.36 9.73 3.41
C HIS A 172 17.48 10.41 2.60
N ASN A 173 17.12 10.96 1.43
CA ASN A 173 18.02 11.67 0.52
C ASN A 173 17.34 12.91 -0.06
N PRO A 174 16.92 13.89 0.77
CA PRO A 174 16.15 15.06 0.32
C PRO A 174 16.89 15.90 -0.73
N GLU A 175 18.24 15.88 -0.72
CA GLU A 175 19.05 16.54 -1.72
C GLU A 175 18.84 16.02 -3.15
N VAL A 176 18.35 14.78 -3.31
CA VAL A 176 18.02 14.22 -4.63
C VAL A 176 16.74 14.86 -5.15
N GLN A 177 15.70 14.95 -4.31
CA GLN A 177 14.45 15.62 -4.65
C GLN A 177 14.71 17.09 -5.02
N GLU A 178 15.39 17.84 -4.13
CA GLU A 178 15.74 19.24 -4.37
C GLU A 178 16.47 19.44 -5.71
N LYS A 179 17.36 18.50 -6.06
CA LYS A 179 18.13 18.61 -7.30
C LYS A 179 17.30 18.34 -8.55
N LEU A 180 16.38 17.38 -8.52
CA LEU A 180 15.43 17.14 -9.62
C LEU A 180 14.55 18.36 -9.84
N GLU A 181 14.01 18.94 -8.76
CA GLU A 181 13.18 20.15 -8.80
C GLU A 181 13.97 21.37 -9.31
N GLN A 182 15.24 21.55 -8.93
CA GLN A 182 16.13 22.58 -9.48
C GLN A 182 16.35 22.44 -10.99
N PHE A 183 16.28 21.23 -11.51
CA PHE A 183 16.31 20.97 -12.96
C PHE A 183 14.96 21.17 -13.63
N GLY A 184 13.93 21.57 -12.88
CA GLY A 184 12.58 21.80 -13.39
C GLY A 184 11.76 20.51 -13.58
N ILE A 185 12.19 19.41 -12.97
CA ILE A 185 11.47 18.13 -13.00
C ILE A 185 10.60 18.05 -11.75
N PRO A 186 9.27 18.04 -11.88
CA PRO A 186 8.37 17.81 -10.76
C PRO A 186 8.65 16.44 -10.09
N VAL A 187 8.64 16.40 -8.76
CA VAL A 187 8.82 15.15 -8.00
C VAL A 187 7.54 14.83 -7.25
N MET A 188 6.92 13.73 -7.61
CA MET A 188 5.72 13.19 -6.94
C MET A 188 6.15 12.06 -6.01
N VAL A 189 5.90 12.18 -4.72
CA VAL A 189 6.19 11.13 -3.76
C VAL A 189 4.96 10.24 -3.57
N GLU A 190 5.10 8.99 -3.94
CA GLU A 190 4.05 7.97 -3.93
C GLU A 190 3.82 7.47 -2.51
N ARG A 191 2.57 7.47 -2.04
CA ARG A 191 2.20 7.08 -0.69
C ARG A 191 1.22 5.91 -0.61
N SER A 192 1.04 5.14 -1.69
CA SER A 192 0.13 3.98 -1.66
C SER A 192 0.50 2.98 -0.55
N SER A 193 1.77 2.94 -0.17
CA SER A 193 2.24 2.10 0.93
C SER A 193 1.71 2.52 2.32
N TYR A 194 1.17 3.73 2.44
CA TYR A 194 0.55 4.25 3.67
C TYR A 194 -0.94 3.96 3.77
N GLU A 195 -1.55 3.49 2.68
CA GLU A 195 -2.94 3.03 2.72
C GLU A 195 -3.09 1.82 3.64
N SER A 196 -3.98 1.92 4.62
CA SER A 196 -4.26 0.84 5.55
C SER A 196 -5.14 -0.26 4.95
N HIS A 197 -6.00 0.12 3.98
CA HIS A 197 -6.83 -0.82 3.25
C HIS A 197 -6.14 -1.32 1.97
N PRO A 198 -6.10 -2.63 1.69
CA PRO A 198 -5.41 -3.15 0.50
C PRO A 198 -5.96 -2.58 -0.81
N LEU A 199 -7.28 -2.40 -0.94
CA LEU A 199 -7.86 -1.77 -2.13
C LEU A 199 -7.59 -0.26 -2.20
N GLY A 200 -7.30 0.43 -1.09
CA GLY A 200 -6.82 1.82 -1.13
C GLY A 200 -5.52 1.92 -1.91
N ARG A 201 -4.59 0.97 -1.71
CA ARG A 201 -3.34 0.90 -2.50
C ARG A 201 -3.61 0.69 -3.98
N THR A 202 -4.55 -0.20 -4.31
CA THR A 202 -4.94 -0.47 -5.71
C THR A 202 -5.64 0.75 -6.34
N GLU A 203 -6.41 1.51 -5.56
CA GLU A 203 -7.15 2.68 -6.04
C GLU A 203 -6.24 3.83 -6.52
N TRP A 204 -4.97 3.84 -6.12
CA TRP A 204 -3.96 4.78 -6.64
C TRP A 204 -3.80 4.73 -8.16
N MET A 205 -4.22 3.64 -8.82
CA MET A 205 -4.27 3.61 -10.29
C MET A 205 -5.13 4.74 -10.88
N LYS A 206 -6.17 5.19 -10.15
CA LYS A 206 -7.03 6.31 -10.58
C LYS A 206 -6.25 7.63 -10.64
N LEU A 207 -5.34 7.88 -9.67
CA LEU A 207 -4.46 9.04 -9.70
C LEU A 207 -3.56 9.02 -10.94
N TYR A 208 -2.92 7.88 -11.23
CA TYR A 208 -2.06 7.76 -12.41
C TYR A 208 -2.86 7.83 -13.72
N ALA A 209 -4.11 7.38 -13.71
CA ALA A 209 -4.99 7.50 -14.86
C ALA A 209 -5.26 8.96 -15.23
N VAL A 210 -5.41 9.87 -14.26
CA VAL A 210 -5.56 11.30 -14.51
C VAL A 210 -4.33 11.88 -15.23
N LEU A 211 -3.13 11.43 -14.89
CA LEU A 211 -1.90 11.87 -15.58
C LEU A 211 -1.92 11.53 -17.07
N LEU A 212 -2.54 10.39 -17.42
CA LEU A 212 -2.51 9.79 -18.75
C LEU A 212 -3.82 9.93 -19.55
N GLY A 213 -4.88 10.53 -18.96
CA GLY A 213 -6.21 10.60 -19.56
C GLY A 213 -6.84 9.20 -19.75
N LYS A 214 -6.71 8.32 -18.74
CA LYS A 214 -7.15 6.90 -18.79
C LYS A 214 -8.11 6.54 -17.67
N GLU A 215 -8.87 7.49 -17.15
CA GLU A 215 -9.75 7.32 -15.99
C GLU A 215 -10.78 6.21 -16.20
N ASP A 216 -11.39 6.12 -17.39
CA ASP A 216 -12.36 5.06 -17.71
C ASP A 216 -11.75 3.65 -17.59
N VAL A 217 -10.45 3.50 -17.95
CA VAL A 217 -9.74 2.21 -17.82
C VAL A 217 -9.53 1.89 -16.37
N ALA A 218 -9.08 2.87 -15.57
CA ALA A 218 -8.84 2.70 -14.14
C ALA A 218 -10.14 2.32 -13.39
N GLU A 219 -11.25 2.99 -13.68
CA GLU A 219 -12.54 2.68 -13.05
C GLU A 219 -12.97 1.23 -13.33
N LYS A 220 -12.82 0.78 -14.58
CA LYS A 220 -13.16 -0.60 -14.94
C LYS A 220 -12.28 -1.61 -14.21
N VAL A 221 -10.96 -1.41 -14.22
CA VAL A 221 -10.00 -2.32 -13.57
C VAL A 221 -10.19 -2.33 -12.06
N PHE A 222 -10.40 -1.17 -11.46
CA PHE A 222 -10.65 -1.06 -10.04
C PHE A 222 -11.93 -1.78 -9.62
N LYS A 223 -13.00 -1.61 -10.41
CA LYS A 223 -14.25 -2.34 -10.17
C LYS A 223 -14.07 -3.86 -10.21
N GLU A 224 -13.25 -4.38 -11.11
CA GLU A 224 -12.95 -5.82 -11.15
C GLU A 224 -12.26 -6.31 -9.86
N GLN A 225 -11.44 -5.48 -9.23
CA GLN A 225 -10.79 -5.81 -7.95
C GLN A 225 -11.79 -5.73 -6.78
N THR A 226 -12.67 -4.74 -6.75
CA THR A 226 -13.71 -4.65 -5.72
C THR A 226 -14.71 -5.80 -5.81
N ASP A 227 -15.11 -6.20 -7.03
CA ASP A 227 -16.01 -7.34 -7.26
C ASP A 227 -15.42 -8.68 -6.76
N LYS A 228 -14.08 -8.83 -6.74
CA LYS A 228 -13.41 -9.98 -6.13
C LYS A 228 -13.51 -9.96 -4.61
N LEU A 229 -13.20 -8.80 -4.00
CA LEU A 229 -13.30 -8.65 -2.56
C LEU A 229 -14.72 -8.90 -2.05
N ASP A 230 -15.74 -8.38 -2.72
CA ASP A 230 -17.14 -8.55 -2.34
C ASP A 230 -17.54 -10.03 -2.26
N LYS A 231 -17.01 -10.88 -3.13
CA LYS A 231 -17.24 -12.34 -3.07
C LYS A 231 -16.68 -12.95 -1.79
N VAL A 232 -15.47 -12.54 -1.39
CA VAL A 232 -14.84 -13.04 -0.15
C VAL A 232 -15.59 -12.53 1.08
N LEU A 233 -15.97 -11.25 1.10
CA LEU A 233 -16.69 -10.64 2.22
C LEU A 233 -18.07 -11.25 2.50
N THR A 234 -18.68 -11.89 1.50
CA THR A 234 -19.97 -12.60 1.66
C THR A 234 -19.79 -14.02 2.21
N ALA A 235 -18.57 -14.52 2.30
CA ALA A 235 -18.26 -15.83 2.84
C ALA A 235 -18.21 -15.83 4.38
N ASP A 236 -18.33 -17.01 4.96
CA ASP A 236 -18.24 -17.16 6.42
C ASP A 236 -16.82 -16.90 6.93
N LYS A 237 -16.71 -16.10 7.99
CA LYS A 237 -15.43 -15.90 8.69
C LYS A 237 -15.03 -17.18 9.43
N THR A 238 -13.72 -17.38 9.56
CA THR A 238 -13.15 -18.50 10.31
C THR A 238 -12.57 -18.01 11.65
N ASP A 239 -12.43 -18.92 12.62
CA ASP A 239 -11.70 -18.63 13.87
C ASP A 239 -10.19 -18.91 13.72
N LYS A 240 -9.72 -19.22 12.50
CA LYS A 240 -8.34 -19.61 12.23
C LYS A 240 -7.39 -18.44 12.34
N THR A 241 -6.22 -18.69 12.92
CA THR A 241 -5.18 -17.69 13.15
C THR A 241 -4.04 -17.82 12.15
N VAL A 242 -3.52 -16.69 11.68
CA VAL A 242 -2.46 -16.60 10.65
C VAL A 242 -1.31 -15.74 11.15
N ALA A 243 -0.09 -16.30 11.15
CA ALA A 243 1.13 -15.54 11.39
C ALA A 243 1.79 -15.19 10.04
N PHE A 244 2.03 -13.89 9.81
CA PHE A 244 2.74 -13.39 8.63
C PHE A 244 4.03 -12.71 9.04
N PHE A 245 5.18 -13.23 8.61
CA PHE A 245 6.49 -12.73 9.06
C PHE A 245 7.63 -13.12 8.11
N TYR A 246 8.80 -12.51 8.33
CA TYR A 246 10.09 -13.03 7.88
C TYR A 246 11.13 -12.90 9.01
N ILE A 247 12.25 -13.64 8.88
CA ILE A 247 13.39 -13.55 9.81
C ILE A 247 14.51 -12.80 9.10
N ASN A 248 14.97 -11.72 9.69
CA ASN A 248 16.03 -10.90 9.12
C ASN A 248 17.42 -11.52 9.36
N SER A 249 18.46 -10.92 8.74
CA SER A 249 19.84 -11.42 8.81
C SER A 249 20.46 -11.46 10.21
N VAL A 250 19.86 -10.77 11.19
CA VAL A 250 20.32 -10.79 12.60
C VAL A 250 19.46 -11.72 13.48
N GLY A 251 18.55 -12.49 12.86
CA GLY A 251 17.70 -13.47 13.55
C GLY A 251 16.46 -12.90 14.22
N ALA A 252 16.19 -11.61 14.08
CA ALA A 252 14.95 -11.02 14.59
C ALA A 252 13.78 -11.30 13.63
N VAL A 253 12.61 -11.56 14.19
CA VAL A 253 11.38 -11.73 13.43
C VAL A 253 10.78 -10.38 13.09
N ASN A 254 10.58 -10.11 11.81
CA ASN A 254 9.86 -8.92 11.36
C ASN A 254 8.40 -9.31 11.09
N ILE A 255 7.49 -8.68 11.81
CA ILE A 255 6.04 -8.89 11.71
C ILE A 255 5.36 -7.61 11.21
N ARG A 256 4.11 -7.72 10.76
CA ARG A 256 3.26 -6.58 10.46
C ARG A 256 2.58 -6.06 11.72
N LYS A 257 2.36 -4.76 11.80
CA LYS A 257 1.51 -4.16 12.83
C LYS A 257 0.04 -4.45 12.54
N SER A 258 -0.82 -4.40 13.55
CA SER A 258 -2.25 -4.73 13.40
C SER A 258 -3.01 -3.79 12.46
N GLY A 259 -2.55 -2.56 12.26
CA GLY A 259 -3.12 -1.59 11.31
C GLY A 259 -2.54 -1.63 9.89
N ASP A 260 -1.64 -2.59 9.60
CA ASP A 260 -1.04 -2.73 8.28
C ASP A 260 -2.00 -3.43 7.30
N TYR A 261 -1.91 -3.07 6.02
CA TYR A 261 -2.78 -3.64 4.98
C TYR A 261 -2.68 -5.17 4.83
N VAL A 262 -1.54 -5.80 5.21
CA VAL A 262 -1.42 -7.27 5.20
C VAL A 262 -2.24 -7.89 6.33
N SER A 263 -2.23 -7.29 7.52
CA SER A 263 -3.07 -7.71 8.64
C SER A 263 -4.55 -7.55 8.27
N GLU A 264 -4.89 -6.46 7.57
CA GLU A 264 -6.24 -6.23 7.06
C GLU A 264 -6.62 -7.26 5.98
N MET A 265 -5.73 -7.62 5.04
CA MET A 265 -6.00 -8.70 4.08
C MET A 265 -6.36 -10.02 4.75
N ILE A 266 -5.66 -10.38 5.83
CA ILE A 266 -5.96 -11.60 6.60
C ILE A 266 -7.34 -11.51 7.25
N SER A 267 -7.68 -10.34 7.80
CA SER A 267 -9.00 -10.08 8.40
C SER A 267 -10.12 -10.14 7.36
N LEU A 268 -9.94 -9.50 6.21
CA LEU A 268 -10.90 -9.51 5.09
C LEU A 268 -11.09 -10.93 4.52
N ALA A 269 -10.02 -11.73 4.50
CA ALA A 269 -10.08 -13.14 4.11
C ALA A 269 -10.80 -14.05 5.12
N GLY A 270 -11.21 -13.52 6.27
CA GLY A 270 -11.92 -14.25 7.32
C GLY A 270 -11.03 -14.94 8.35
N GLY A 271 -9.74 -14.60 8.42
CA GLY A 271 -8.79 -15.07 9.43
C GLY A 271 -8.51 -14.06 10.53
N ASN A 272 -7.74 -14.47 11.54
CA ASN A 272 -7.27 -13.62 12.62
C ASN A 272 -5.75 -13.51 12.56
N TYR A 273 -5.24 -12.29 12.42
CA TYR A 273 -3.80 -12.05 12.39
C TYR A 273 -3.15 -12.23 13.76
N VAL A 274 -1.99 -12.89 13.82
CA VAL A 274 -1.17 -13.05 15.05
C VAL A 274 0.32 -12.85 14.73
N PRO A 275 1.11 -12.30 15.66
CA PRO A 275 0.69 -11.76 16.95
C PRO A 275 0.01 -10.40 16.80
N GLU A 276 -1.05 -10.20 17.56
CA GLU A 276 -1.60 -8.85 17.69
C GLU A 276 -0.58 -7.95 18.38
N ASP A 277 -0.38 -6.76 17.83
CA ASP A 277 0.35 -5.73 18.52
C ASP A 277 -0.66 -4.92 19.35
N THR A 278 -0.32 -4.67 20.61
CA THR A 278 -1.10 -3.82 21.52
C THR A 278 -0.57 -2.39 21.56
N GLY A 279 0.33 -2.03 20.65
CA GLY A 279 0.91 -0.69 20.55
C GLY A 279 -0.09 0.35 20.06
N VAL A 280 0.02 1.57 20.54
CA VAL A 280 -0.75 2.71 20.04
C VAL A 280 -0.37 2.93 18.57
N ASN A 281 -1.38 3.08 17.71
CA ASN A 281 -1.26 3.26 16.25
C ASN A 281 -0.65 4.62 15.89
N ASP A 282 0.61 4.85 16.19
CA ASP A 282 1.28 6.11 15.83
C ASP A 282 1.82 6.13 14.39
N ASN A 283 1.77 5.02 13.68
CA ASN A 283 2.08 4.98 12.26
C ASN A 283 1.68 3.62 11.68
N ALA A 284 0.82 3.61 10.69
CA ALA A 284 0.39 2.41 9.98
C ALA A 284 1.51 1.73 9.18
N LEU A 285 2.65 2.35 9.05
CA LEU A 285 3.86 1.72 8.54
C LEU A 285 4.43 0.73 9.57
N SER A 286 4.15 -0.20 9.44
CA SER A 286 3.53 -1.34 9.19
C SER A 286 4.33 -2.57 9.57
N THR A 287 5.63 -2.47 9.92
CA THR A 287 6.41 -3.58 10.45
C THR A 287 7.07 -3.24 11.78
N MET A 288 7.31 -4.28 12.57
CA MET A 288 8.14 -4.19 13.77
C MET A 288 9.02 -5.42 13.91
N ASN A 289 10.18 -5.23 14.53
CA ASN A 289 11.05 -6.35 14.88
C ASN A 289 10.69 -6.88 16.26
N MET A 290 10.64 -8.20 16.37
CA MET A 290 10.37 -8.93 17.62
C MET A 290 11.46 -9.98 17.84
N GLN A 291 11.82 -10.24 19.10
CA GLN A 291 12.71 -11.36 19.40
C GLN A 291 12.01 -12.69 19.12
N MET A 292 12.78 -13.68 18.67
CA MET A 292 12.23 -14.99 18.26
C MET A 292 11.47 -15.69 19.40
N GLU A 293 11.93 -15.53 20.64
CA GLU A 293 11.29 -16.13 21.83
C GLU A 293 9.95 -15.46 22.13
N GLU A 294 9.83 -14.16 21.91
CA GLU A 294 8.57 -13.42 22.06
C GLU A 294 7.58 -13.83 20.97
N PHE A 295 8.05 -13.90 19.72
CA PHE A 295 7.25 -14.38 18.60
C PHE A 295 6.75 -15.81 18.83
N TYR A 296 7.64 -16.70 19.29
CA TYR A 296 7.28 -18.06 19.66
C TYR A 296 6.14 -18.08 20.70
N ALA A 297 6.28 -17.32 21.78
CA ALA A 297 5.27 -17.28 22.83
C ALA A 297 3.88 -16.84 22.33
N LYS A 298 3.84 -15.95 21.33
CA LYS A 298 2.60 -15.36 20.80
C LYS A 298 2.01 -16.11 19.60
N ALA A 299 2.83 -16.79 18.79
CA ALA A 299 2.42 -17.32 17.48
C ALA A 299 2.60 -18.84 17.31
N LYS A 300 3.19 -19.57 18.28
CA LYS A 300 3.46 -21.01 18.16
C LYS A 300 2.21 -21.88 17.95
N ASP A 301 1.06 -21.43 18.42
CA ASP A 301 -0.22 -22.11 18.32
C ASP A 301 -1.07 -21.64 17.14
N ALA A 302 -0.54 -20.75 16.28
CA ALA A 302 -1.21 -20.32 15.05
C ALA A 302 -1.65 -21.51 14.19
N ASP A 303 -2.73 -21.32 13.42
CA ASP A 303 -3.26 -22.37 12.52
C ASP A 303 -2.49 -22.39 11.21
N TYR A 304 -2.01 -21.24 10.76
CA TYR A 304 -1.23 -21.07 9.52
C TYR A 304 -0.04 -20.13 9.73
N ILE A 305 1.03 -20.39 8.99
CA ILE A 305 2.15 -19.47 8.76
C ILE A 305 2.17 -19.09 7.29
N ILE A 306 2.35 -17.80 7.01
CA ILE A 306 2.73 -17.27 5.70
C ILE A 306 4.09 -16.59 5.85
N TYR A 307 5.14 -17.18 5.30
CA TYR A 307 6.47 -16.59 5.29
C TYR A 307 6.59 -15.55 4.18
N ASN A 308 7.02 -14.34 4.54
CA ASN A 308 7.21 -13.25 3.58
C ASN A 308 8.55 -13.38 2.83
N SER A 309 8.51 -13.67 1.57
CA SER A 309 9.67 -13.90 0.70
C SER A 309 10.42 -12.62 0.27
N THR A 310 9.85 -11.45 0.48
CA THR A 310 10.28 -10.21 -0.19
C THR A 310 11.70 -9.80 0.13
N ILE A 311 12.11 -9.98 1.38
CA ILE A 311 13.41 -9.46 1.87
C ILE A 311 14.50 -10.54 1.80
N ASP A 312 14.20 -11.76 2.24
CA ASP A 312 15.21 -12.81 2.45
C ASP A 312 15.11 -13.95 1.40
N GLY A 313 14.22 -13.78 0.46
CA GLY A 313 14.01 -14.72 -0.62
C GLY A 313 12.92 -15.76 -0.34
N GLU A 314 12.51 -16.41 -1.41
CA GLU A 314 11.44 -17.40 -1.41
C GLU A 314 11.95 -18.73 -0.86
N LEU A 315 11.20 -19.31 0.07
CA LEU A 315 11.46 -20.62 0.64
C LEU A 315 10.62 -21.67 -0.10
N LYS A 316 11.17 -22.87 -0.28
CA LYS A 316 10.49 -23.99 -0.95
C LYS A 316 10.21 -25.14 0.02
N THR A 317 11.00 -25.27 1.08
CA THR A 317 10.94 -26.42 1.99
C THR A 317 10.85 -25.99 3.45
N ILE A 318 10.31 -26.89 4.28
CA ILE A 318 10.30 -26.74 5.72
C ILE A 318 11.75 -26.67 6.27
N ASP A 319 12.69 -27.43 5.72
CA ASP A 319 14.09 -27.41 6.13
C ASP A 319 14.72 -26.02 5.91
N GLU A 320 14.40 -25.34 4.82
CA GLU A 320 14.85 -23.96 4.58
C GLU A 320 14.29 -23.00 5.63
N LEU A 321 13.01 -23.14 6.01
CA LEU A 321 12.41 -22.36 7.10
C LEU A 321 13.11 -22.64 8.43
N LEU A 322 13.32 -23.92 8.77
CA LEU A 322 13.99 -24.32 10.01
C LEU A 322 15.47 -23.89 10.06
N SER A 323 16.09 -23.70 8.92
CA SER A 323 17.46 -23.13 8.85
C SER A 323 17.51 -21.69 9.34
N LYS A 324 16.40 -20.92 9.23
CA LYS A 324 16.30 -19.55 9.74
C LYS A 324 16.20 -19.51 11.27
N SER A 325 15.42 -20.44 11.86
CA SER A 325 15.34 -20.62 13.31
C SER A 325 14.84 -22.05 13.66
N LYS A 326 15.63 -22.77 14.44
CA LYS A 326 15.28 -24.12 14.90
C LYS A 326 14.03 -24.11 15.82
N LEU A 327 13.73 -22.98 16.47
CA LEU A 327 12.59 -22.84 17.35
C LEU A 327 11.25 -23.02 16.60
N LEU A 328 11.24 -22.76 15.28
CA LEU A 328 10.06 -22.96 14.42
C LEU A 328 9.61 -24.42 14.34
N ALA A 329 10.49 -25.41 14.62
CA ALA A 329 10.13 -26.82 14.64
C ALA A 329 9.04 -27.16 15.70
N ASP A 330 8.93 -26.31 16.72
CA ASP A 330 7.93 -26.50 17.78
C ASP A 330 6.57 -25.87 17.49
N PHE A 331 6.44 -25.10 16.40
CA PHE A 331 5.17 -24.50 15.98
C PHE A 331 4.16 -25.55 15.54
N LYS A 332 2.90 -25.34 15.92
CA LYS A 332 1.77 -26.17 15.51
C LYS A 332 1.68 -26.29 13.98
N THR A 333 1.86 -25.18 13.27
CA THR A 333 1.81 -25.08 11.81
C THR A 333 2.85 -25.95 11.12
N VAL A 334 4.09 -25.96 11.62
CA VAL A 334 5.18 -26.78 11.07
C VAL A 334 4.88 -28.27 11.27
N LYS A 335 4.38 -28.65 12.46
CA LYS A 335 4.00 -30.04 12.76
C LYS A 335 2.84 -30.54 11.91
N ASN A 336 1.92 -29.65 11.51
CA ASN A 336 0.73 -29.96 10.74
C ASN A 336 0.87 -29.70 9.22
N GLY A 337 2.02 -29.18 8.79
CA GLY A 337 2.26 -28.86 7.38
C GLY A 337 1.47 -27.65 6.85
N ASN A 338 1.04 -26.72 7.74
CA ASN A 338 0.28 -25.51 7.37
C ASN A 338 1.20 -24.30 7.25
N VAL A 339 2.24 -24.44 6.47
CA VAL A 339 3.24 -23.39 6.25
C VAL A 339 3.29 -23.01 4.79
N TRP A 340 3.06 -21.73 4.52
CA TRP A 340 3.04 -21.13 3.20
C TRP A 340 4.14 -20.10 3.06
N CYS A 341 4.56 -19.80 1.84
CA CYS A 341 5.51 -18.76 1.50
C CYS A 341 4.94 -17.92 0.37
N THR A 342 5.08 -16.59 0.46
CA THR A 342 4.67 -15.70 -0.64
C THR A 342 5.61 -15.82 -1.83
N GLY A 343 5.09 -15.63 -3.05
CA GLY A 343 5.88 -15.35 -4.23
C GLY A 343 6.53 -13.96 -4.13
N LYS A 344 7.62 -13.75 -4.84
CA LYS A 344 8.34 -12.47 -4.86
C LYS A 344 7.59 -11.35 -5.58
N ASN A 345 6.64 -11.70 -6.44
CA ASN A 345 5.83 -10.77 -7.22
C ASN A 345 4.80 -10.01 -6.36
N LEU A 346 4.33 -10.56 -5.24
CA LEU A 346 3.24 -10.02 -4.43
C LEU A 346 3.37 -8.51 -4.16
N PHE A 347 4.58 -8.02 -3.81
CA PHE A 347 4.77 -6.62 -3.43
C PHE A 347 5.02 -5.67 -4.60
N GLN A 348 5.16 -6.19 -5.80
CA GLN A 348 5.20 -5.40 -7.03
C GLN A 348 3.86 -5.40 -7.78
N GLU A 349 3.05 -6.44 -7.62
CA GLU A 349 1.74 -6.58 -8.25
C GLU A 349 0.64 -6.01 -7.35
N THR A 350 0.63 -4.69 -7.19
CA THR A 350 -0.31 -3.98 -6.31
C THR A 350 -1.77 -4.19 -6.71
N THR A 351 -2.07 -4.44 -7.98
CA THR A 351 -3.42 -4.76 -8.45
C THR A 351 -3.85 -6.19 -8.09
N GLY A 352 -2.93 -7.04 -7.67
CA GLY A 352 -3.19 -8.41 -7.24
C GLY A 352 -3.68 -8.56 -5.79
N LEU A 353 -3.78 -7.47 -5.02
CA LEU A 353 -4.12 -7.57 -3.59
C LEU A 353 -5.50 -8.18 -3.33
N GLY A 354 -6.49 -7.92 -4.20
CA GLY A 354 -7.79 -8.62 -4.15
C GLY A 354 -7.65 -10.13 -4.33
N THR A 355 -6.81 -10.56 -5.25
CA THR A 355 -6.51 -11.99 -5.47
C THR A 355 -5.74 -12.59 -4.29
N MET A 356 -4.84 -11.84 -3.65
CA MET A 356 -4.17 -12.33 -2.42
C MET A 356 -5.16 -12.56 -1.28
N ILE A 357 -6.20 -11.74 -1.15
CA ILE A 357 -7.29 -11.96 -0.19
C ILE A 357 -8.05 -13.24 -0.52
N GLU A 358 -8.37 -13.49 -1.80
CA GLU A 358 -8.97 -14.76 -2.27
C GLU A 358 -8.06 -15.96 -1.96
N ASP A 359 -6.75 -15.84 -2.19
CA ASP A 359 -5.76 -16.89 -1.88
C ASP A 359 -5.74 -17.22 -0.38
N ILE A 360 -5.69 -16.19 0.48
CA ILE A 360 -5.74 -16.39 1.93
C ILE A 360 -7.07 -17.03 2.35
N HIS A 361 -8.20 -16.56 1.80
CA HIS A 361 -9.51 -17.15 2.07
C HIS A 361 -9.56 -18.63 1.68
N THR A 362 -9.05 -18.96 0.48
CA THR A 362 -8.97 -20.33 -0.01
C THR A 362 -8.11 -21.21 0.92
N MET A 363 -6.93 -20.71 1.33
CA MET A 363 -6.08 -21.38 2.31
C MET A 363 -6.80 -21.67 3.63
N LEU A 364 -7.63 -20.72 4.10
CA LEU A 364 -8.34 -20.83 5.37
C LEU A 364 -9.56 -21.77 5.32
N THR A 365 -10.23 -21.89 4.18
CA THR A 365 -11.53 -22.55 4.07
C THR A 365 -11.52 -23.89 3.35
N THR A 366 -10.46 -24.17 2.59
CA THR A 366 -10.35 -25.42 1.83
C THR A 366 -9.76 -26.54 2.69
N ASP A 367 -10.44 -27.67 2.73
CA ASP A 367 -9.97 -28.91 3.36
C ASP A 367 -9.28 -29.86 2.35
N ASP A 368 -8.63 -29.28 1.32
CA ASP A 368 -7.94 -30.05 0.29
C ASP A 368 -6.47 -30.26 0.67
N ASP A 369 -6.11 -31.48 1.02
CA ASP A 369 -4.73 -31.88 1.35
C ASP A 369 -3.75 -31.69 0.17
N PHE A 370 -4.25 -31.56 -1.06
CA PHE A 370 -3.45 -31.36 -2.28
C PHE A 370 -3.33 -29.89 -2.69
N LEU A 371 -3.90 -28.96 -1.91
CA LEU A 371 -3.73 -27.53 -2.15
C LEU A 371 -2.30 -27.12 -1.81
N ASP A 372 -1.44 -27.02 -2.81
CA ASP A 372 -0.01 -26.72 -2.64
C ASP A 372 0.37 -25.35 -3.25
N GLU A 373 -0.40 -24.86 -4.22
CA GLU A 373 -0.12 -23.62 -4.94
C GLU A 373 -1.37 -22.75 -5.05
N LEU A 374 -1.18 -21.45 -4.87
CA LEU A 374 -2.13 -20.36 -5.07
C LEU A 374 -1.46 -19.29 -5.93
N THR A 375 -2.17 -18.22 -6.27
CA THR A 375 -1.63 -17.20 -7.19
C THR A 375 -0.39 -16.50 -6.62
N TYR A 376 -0.42 -16.16 -5.33
CA TYR A 376 0.65 -15.40 -4.66
C TYR A 376 1.39 -16.16 -3.59
N MET A 377 1.07 -17.41 -3.34
CA MET A 377 1.76 -18.21 -2.33
C MET A 377 1.72 -19.70 -2.65
N HIS A 378 2.71 -20.39 -2.12
CA HIS A 378 2.82 -21.84 -2.21
C HIS A 378 3.11 -22.45 -0.84
N LYS A 379 2.73 -23.71 -0.66
CA LYS A 379 2.93 -24.48 0.56
C LYS A 379 4.36 -25.01 0.62
N LEU A 380 5.03 -24.89 1.75
CA LEU A 380 6.35 -25.49 1.95
C LEU A 380 6.24 -27.01 2.12
N LYS A 381 7.19 -27.75 1.52
CA LYS A 381 7.24 -29.22 1.53
C LYS A 381 8.40 -29.75 2.35
#